data_dda41a11eb4b7c2fddaa98eb7ef7abbe
#
_entry.id   dda41a11eb4b7c2fddaa98eb7ef7abbe
#
_cell.length_a   1.000
_cell.length_b   1.000
_cell.length_c   1.000
_cell.angle_alpha   90.00
_cell.angle_beta   90.00
_cell.angle_gamma   90.00
#
_symmetry.space_group_name_H-M   'P 1'
#
loop_
_entity.id
_entity.type
_entity.pdbx_description
1 polymer ?
#
loop_
_entity_poly.entity_id
_entity_poly.type
_entity_poly.pdbx_seq_one_letter_code
_entity_poly.pdbx_strand_id
1 'polypeptide(L)'
;MATRNVTIVVDRSAAEDNELGFACNPNVVSDKSYVNMYLHHDGYPEWQGVQLANWVKHMQQDQGFTNFGDASRIASHLVKDFHYNSQYLYPSVDCIDHHYTYILWTGKPDVWISCYDNYKSENVFVLPIEKVIEKYNNEMDYTDWSFYRLNTN
;
A
#
# COMPACT_ATOMS: atom_id res chain seq x y z
N MET A 1 -13.68 -5.98 15.48
CA MET A 1 -13.15 -7.07 14.65
C MET A 1 -11.95 -6.56 13.85
N ALA A 2 -10.89 -7.35 13.82
CA ALA A 2 -9.69 -6.94 13.08
C ALA A 2 -9.92 -7.07 11.57
N THR A 3 -9.51 -6.04 10.80
CA THR A 3 -9.50 -6.10 9.34
C THR A 3 -8.04 -6.25 8.90
N ARG A 4 -7.67 -7.49 8.62
CA ARG A 4 -6.31 -7.89 8.30
C ARG A 4 -5.96 -7.52 6.88
N ASN A 5 -4.73 -7.06 6.69
CA ASN A 5 -4.28 -6.70 5.36
C ASN A 5 -2.78 -6.94 5.18
N VAL A 6 -2.40 -7.08 3.91
CA VAL A 6 -0.99 -7.18 3.51
C VAL A 6 -0.72 -6.10 2.47
N THR A 7 0.37 -5.40 2.63
CA THR A 7 0.87 -4.44 1.63
C THR A 7 2.14 -5.00 1.01
N ILE A 8 2.17 -5.03 -0.32
CA ILE A 8 3.36 -5.38 -1.09
C ILE A 8 3.82 -4.16 -1.89
N VAL A 9 5.11 -4.10 -2.15
CA VAL A 9 5.74 -3.01 -2.90
C VAL A 9 6.39 -3.61 -4.15
N VAL A 10 5.94 -3.15 -5.31
CA VAL A 10 6.34 -3.71 -6.60
C VAL A 10 6.68 -2.56 -7.55
N ASP A 11 7.73 -2.74 -8.36
CA ASP A 11 8.02 -1.80 -9.44
C ASP A 11 6.92 -1.87 -10.49
N ARG A 12 6.49 -0.70 -10.99
CA ARG A 12 5.41 -0.62 -11.97
C ARG A 12 5.69 -1.36 -13.27
N SER A 13 6.96 -1.62 -13.58
CA SER A 13 7.33 -2.40 -14.76
C SER A 13 6.74 -3.83 -14.71
N ALA A 14 6.49 -4.35 -13.52
CA ALA A 14 5.86 -5.66 -13.38
C ALA A 14 4.41 -5.69 -13.90
N ALA A 15 3.75 -4.52 -13.96
CA ALA A 15 2.40 -4.44 -14.54
C ALA A 15 2.41 -4.62 -16.05
N GLU A 16 3.52 -4.29 -16.70
CA GLU A 16 3.65 -4.40 -18.15
C GLU A 16 3.68 -5.86 -18.64
N ASP A 17 3.99 -6.80 -17.75
CA ASP A 17 4.15 -8.21 -18.08
C ASP A 17 2.83 -8.99 -17.97
N ASN A 18 1.71 -8.33 -17.70
CA ASN A 18 0.43 -9.03 -17.60
C ASN A 18 -0.69 -8.21 -18.24
N GLU A 19 -1.77 -8.90 -18.67
CA GLU A 19 -2.87 -8.28 -19.41
C GLU A 19 -3.67 -7.26 -18.60
N LEU A 20 -3.78 -7.47 -17.29
CA LEU A 20 -4.59 -6.62 -16.43
C LEU A 20 -3.79 -5.44 -15.84
N GLY A 21 -2.49 -5.38 -16.10
CA GLY A 21 -1.66 -4.27 -15.61
C GLY A 21 -1.77 -4.09 -14.10
N PHE A 22 -2.08 -2.88 -13.66
CA PHE A 22 -2.25 -2.57 -12.25
C PHE A 22 -3.47 -3.24 -11.60
N ALA A 23 -4.40 -3.74 -12.40
CA ALA A 23 -5.63 -4.37 -11.90
C ALA A 23 -5.49 -5.89 -11.75
N CYS A 24 -4.28 -6.43 -11.82
CA CYS A 24 -4.07 -7.87 -11.69
C CYS A 24 -4.32 -8.37 -10.26
N ASN A 25 -4.60 -9.67 -10.14
CA ASN A 25 -4.62 -10.32 -8.84
C ASN A 25 -3.21 -10.22 -8.23
N PRO A 26 -3.09 -9.86 -6.93
CA PRO A 26 -1.77 -9.73 -6.30
C PRO A 26 -0.85 -10.94 -6.44
N ASN A 27 -1.41 -12.15 -6.55
CA ASN A 27 -0.59 -13.36 -6.73
C ASN A 27 0.23 -13.36 -8.02
N VAL A 28 -0.19 -12.58 -9.02
CA VAL A 28 0.53 -12.46 -10.30
C VAL A 28 1.89 -11.80 -10.12
N VAL A 29 1.99 -10.85 -9.19
CA VAL A 29 3.20 -10.02 -8.98
C VAL A 29 3.84 -10.19 -7.61
N SER A 30 3.27 -11.00 -6.73
CA SER A 30 3.75 -11.10 -5.35
C SER A 30 5.19 -11.63 -5.25
N ASP A 31 5.63 -12.44 -6.19
CA ASP A 31 7.01 -12.92 -6.26
C ASP A 31 8.01 -11.82 -6.63
N LYS A 32 7.54 -10.69 -7.13
CA LYS A 32 8.36 -9.52 -7.46
C LYS A 32 8.32 -8.46 -6.36
N SER A 33 7.65 -8.72 -5.26
CA SER A 33 7.56 -7.78 -4.14
C SER A 33 8.81 -7.81 -3.28
N TYR A 34 9.16 -6.65 -2.75
CA TYR A 34 10.28 -6.51 -1.83
C TYR A 34 9.84 -6.67 -0.36
N VAL A 35 8.55 -6.75 -0.09
CA VAL A 35 8.04 -6.90 1.26
C VAL A 35 6.62 -7.45 1.25
N ASN A 36 6.30 -8.25 2.25
CA ASN A 36 4.91 -8.66 2.55
C ASN A 36 4.60 -8.15 3.95
N MET A 37 4.15 -6.90 4.03
CA MET A 37 3.89 -6.23 5.30
C MET A 37 2.46 -6.51 5.74
N TYR A 38 2.31 -7.34 6.76
CA TYR A 38 1.01 -7.65 7.35
C TYR A 38 0.72 -6.66 8.48
N LEU A 39 -0.51 -6.12 8.46
CA LEU A 39 -1.04 -5.32 9.55
C LEU A 39 -2.33 -5.97 10.04
N HIS A 40 -2.45 -6.15 11.35
CA HIS A 40 -3.56 -6.92 11.93
C HIS A 40 -4.87 -6.13 11.98
N HIS A 41 -4.81 -4.79 12.06
CA HIS A 41 -5.97 -3.94 12.28
C HIS A 41 -6.13 -2.89 11.18
N ASP A 42 -7.36 -2.39 11.03
CA ASP A 42 -7.70 -1.21 10.24
C ASP A 42 -7.30 -1.29 8.78
N GLY A 43 -7.41 -2.49 8.19
CA GLY A 43 -7.00 -2.72 6.81
C GLY A 43 -8.02 -2.35 5.75
N TYR A 44 -9.17 -1.79 6.12
CA TYR A 44 -10.22 -1.46 5.15
C TYR A 44 -9.80 -0.29 4.24
N PRO A 45 -10.36 -0.25 3.01
CA PRO A 45 -9.87 0.67 1.98
C PRO A 45 -9.89 2.15 2.35
N GLU A 46 -10.95 2.61 3.02
CA GLU A 46 -11.10 4.01 3.41
C GLU A 46 -10.14 4.42 4.54
N TRP A 47 -9.49 3.47 5.18
CA TRP A 47 -8.44 3.74 6.17
C TRP A 47 -7.06 3.44 5.62
N GLN A 48 -6.73 2.17 5.37
CA GLN A 48 -5.38 1.79 4.96
C GLN A 48 -5.02 2.32 3.58
N GLY A 49 -5.99 2.34 2.65
CA GLY A 49 -5.75 2.92 1.32
C GLY A 49 -5.38 4.39 1.41
N VAL A 50 -6.10 5.14 2.23
CA VAL A 50 -5.84 6.58 2.47
C VAL A 50 -4.51 6.77 3.19
N GLN A 51 -4.18 5.90 4.16
CA GLN A 51 -2.91 5.98 4.88
C GLN A 51 -1.72 5.79 3.93
N LEU A 52 -1.78 4.80 3.06
CA LEU A 52 -0.73 4.55 2.08
C LEU A 52 -0.57 5.72 1.12
N ALA A 53 -1.68 6.25 0.60
CA ALA A 53 -1.65 7.38 -0.32
C ALA A 53 -1.07 8.64 0.31
N ASN A 54 -1.50 8.95 1.53
CA ASN A 54 -0.98 10.11 2.26
C ASN A 54 0.49 9.92 2.66
N TRP A 55 0.88 8.71 2.97
CA TRP A 55 2.28 8.39 3.27
C TRP A 55 3.17 8.67 2.04
N VAL A 56 2.75 8.22 0.85
CA VAL A 56 3.50 8.49 -0.39
C VAL A 56 3.61 10.00 -0.63
N LYS A 57 2.49 10.71 -0.48
CA LYS A 57 2.45 12.16 -0.66
C LYS A 57 3.40 12.86 0.31
N HIS A 58 3.37 12.47 1.58
CA HIS A 58 4.25 13.01 2.61
C HIS A 58 5.73 12.78 2.27
N MET A 59 6.08 11.57 1.86
CA MET A 59 7.46 11.25 1.48
C MET A 59 7.94 12.09 0.30
N GLN A 60 7.08 12.32 -0.68
CA GLN A 60 7.43 13.13 -1.86
C GLN A 60 7.56 14.61 -1.53
N GLN A 61 6.64 15.16 -0.75
CA GLN A 61 6.57 16.60 -0.50
C GLN A 61 7.42 17.05 0.70
N ASP A 62 7.30 16.35 1.82
CA ASP A 62 7.87 16.81 3.09
C ASP A 62 9.26 16.25 3.36
N GLN A 63 9.55 15.06 2.84
CA GLN A 63 10.83 14.40 3.03
C GLN A 63 11.76 14.54 1.82
N GLY A 64 11.31 15.22 0.76
CA GLY A 64 12.10 15.40 -0.43
C GLY A 64 12.43 14.10 -1.17
N PHE A 65 11.69 13.04 -0.90
CA PHE A 65 11.93 11.76 -1.53
C PHE A 65 11.28 11.73 -2.90
N THR A 66 12.02 12.19 -3.90
CA THR A 66 11.46 12.38 -5.25
C THR A 66 11.57 11.14 -6.14
N ASN A 67 12.36 10.14 -5.71
CA ASN A 67 12.63 8.99 -6.54
C ASN A 67 11.92 7.74 -6.04
N PHE A 68 10.67 7.56 -6.44
CA PHE A 68 9.93 6.33 -6.20
C PHE A 68 10.22 5.26 -7.26
N GLY A 69 11.35 5.36 -7.93
CA GLY A 69 11.81 4.35 -8.88
C GLY A 69 12.54 3.17 -8.25
N ASP A 70 12.82 3.23 -6.94
CA ASP A 70 13.52 2.16 -6.23
C ASP A 70 12.57 1.49 -5.22
N ALA A 71 11.91 0.42 -5.67
CA ALA A 71 10.92 -0.29 -4.86
C ALA A 71 11.53 -0.88 -3.58
N SER A 72 12.78 -1.35 -3.62
CA SER A 72 13.42 -1.93 -2.44
C SER A 72 13.62 -0.88 -1.34
N ARG A 73 14.02 0.32 -1.72
CA ARG A 73 14.21 1.42 -0.79
C ARG A 73 12.88 1.90 -0.21
N ILE A 74 11.86 2.01 -1.04
CA ILE A 74 10.51 2.37 -0.61
C ILE A 74 9.99 1.33 0.39
N ALA A 75 10.22 0.06 0.13
CA ALA A 75 9.80 -1.01 1.03
C ALA A 75 10.40 -0.85 2.43
N SER A 76 11.69 -0.49 2.52
CA SER A 76 12.34 -0.31 3.83
C SER A 76 11.78 0.88 4.60
N HIS A 77 11.49 1.98 3.92
CA HIS A 77 10.85 3.15 4.55
C HIS A 77 9.42 2.83 4.99
N LEU A 78 8.69 2.09 4.18
CA LEU A 78 7.33 1.68 4.50
C LEU A 78 7.29 0.85 5.78
N VAL A 79 8.16 -0.14 5.89
CA VAL A 79 8.26 -1.00 7.09
C VAL A 79 8.54 -0.17 8.34
N LYS A 80 9.46 0.77 8.24
CA LYS A 80 9.80 1.65 9.36
C LYS A 80 8.61 2.50 9.80
N ASP A 81 7.95 3.14 8.85
CA ASP A 81 6.92 4.13 9.17
C ASP A 81 5.59 3.49 9.59
N PHE A 82 5.30 2.26 9.14
CA PHE A 82 4.08 1.55 9.52
C PHE A 82 4.27 0.56 10.67
N HIS A 83 5.31 0.71 11.45
CA HIS A 83 5.63 -0.21 12.54
C HIS A 83 4.66 -0.14 13.74
N TYR A 84 3.69 0.74 13.72
CA TYR A 84 2.80 1.00 14.86
C TYR A 84 1.59 0.07 14.98
N ASN A 85 1.22 -0.66 13.93
CA ASN A 85 -0.08 -1.35 13.85
C ASN A 85 0.09 -2.87 13.85
N SER A 86 0.67 -3.43 14.91
CA SER A 86 0.89 -4.88 14.99
C SER A 86 1.43 -5.43 13.67
N GLN A 87 2.52 -4.83 13.22
CA GLN A 87 3.14 -5.18 11.95
C GLN A 87 3.91 -6.49 12.06
N TYR A 88 3.71 -7.34 11.05
CA TYR A 88 4.49 -8.56 10.86
C TYR A 88 4.99 -8.62 9.43
N LEU A 89 6.18 -9.17 9.22
CA LEU A 89 6.73 -9.39 7.89
C LEU A 89 6.70 -10.88 7.61
N TYR A 90 6.03 -11.25 6.54
CA TYR A 90 5.90 -12.65 6.13
C TYR A 90 6.64 -12.91 4.83
N PRO A 91 7.07 -14.15 4.58
CA PRO A 91 7.84 -14.46 3.36
C PRO A 91 7.00 -14.46 2.08
N SER A 92 5.66 -14.51 2.20
CA SER A 92 4.79 -14.44 1.03
C SER A 92 3.41 -13.94 1.41
N VAL A 93 2.62 -13.55 0.41
CA VAL A 93 1.23 -13.11 0.61
C VAL A 93 0.30 -14.25 1.03
N ASP A 94 0.72 -15.50 0.83
CA ASP A 94 -0.10 -16.68 1.12
C ASP A 94 0.10 -17.21 2.54
N CYS A 95 0.98 -16.61 3.33
CA CYS A 95 1.31 -17.12 4.65
C CYS A 95 0.23 -16.93 5.70
N ILE A 96 -0.74 -16.04 5.44
CA ILE A 96 -1.77 -15.68 6.42
C ILE A 96 -3.07 -15.33 5.71
N ASP A 97 -4.18 -15.65 6.38
CA ASP A 97 -5.50 -15.22 5.94
C ASP A 97 -5.67 -13.73 6.19
N HIS A 98 -5.99 -12.96 5.16
CA HIS A 98 -6.20 -11.52 5.24
C HIS A 98 -7.26 -11.08 4.26
N HIS A 99 -7.99 -10.01 4.61
CA HIS A 99 -9.11 -9.52 3.81
C HIS A 99 -8.65 -8.76 2.58
N TYR A 100 -7.72 -7.81 2.76
CA TYR A 100 -7.26 -6.96 1.66
C TYR A 100 -5.78 -7.10 1.39
N THR A 101 -5.41 -7.07 0.13
CA THR A 101 -4.03 -6.93 -0.31
C THR A 101 -3.88 -5.61 -1.04
N TYR A 102 -2.94 -4.78 -0.57
CA TYR A 102 -2.58 -3.53 -1.23
C TYR A 102 -1.30 -3.73 -2.01
N ILE A 103 -1.29 -3.24 -3.25
CA ILE A 103 -0.07 -3.18 -4.06
C ILE A 103 0.31 -1.72 -4.20
N LEU A 104 1.50 -1.37 -3.71
CA LEU A 104 2.09 -0.06 -3.93
C LEU A 104 3.00 -0.17 -5.15
N TRP A 105 2.56 0.40 -6.25
CA TRP A 105 3.28 0.39 -7.52
C TRP A 105 4.20 1.60 -7.57
N THR A 106 5.50 1.36 -7.50
CA THR A 106 6.50 2.43 -7.50
C THR A 106 7.01 2.70 -8.92
N GLY A 107 7.68 3.83 -9.08
CA GLY A 107 8.26 4.21 -10.37
C GLY A 107 7.75 5.57 -10.82
N LYS A 108 8.18 5.98 -12.02
CA LYS A 108 7.76 7.23 -12.62
C LYS A 108 6.71 6.97 -13.69
N PRO A 109 5.84 7.94 -13.96
CA PRO A 109 5.81 9.31 -13.42
C PRO A 109 5.10 9.45 -12.09
N ASP A 110 4.26 8.48 -11.71
CA ASP A 110 3.42 8.58 -10.53
C ASP A 110 3.31 7.21 -9.84
N VAL A 111 2.95 7.24 -8.57
CA VAL A 111 2.73 6.03 -7.76
C VAL A 111 1.25 5.67 -7.81
N TRP A 112 0.98 4.39 -8.02
CA TRP A 112 -0.38 3.83 -8.03
C TRP A 112 -0.56 2.90 -6.84
N ILE A 113 -1.81 2.76 -6.41
CA ILE A 113 -2.20 1.79 -5.38
C ILE A 113 -3.35 0.94 -5.92
N SER A 114 -3.19 -0.37 -5.83
CA SER A 114 -4.27 -1.33 -6.05
C SER A 114 -4.71 -1.87 -4.70
N CYS A 115 -6.02 -1.98 -4.50
CA CYS A 115 -6.60 -2.64 -3.33
C CYS A 115 -7.43 -3.81 -3.80
N TYR A 116 -7.07 -5.01 -3.37
CA TYR A 116 -7.73 -6.25 -3.77
C TYR A 116 -8.45 -6.87 -2.58
N ASP A 117 -9.73 -7.19 -2.77
CA ASP A 117 -10.53 -7.90 -1.76
C ASP A 117 -10.36 -9.42 -1.98
N ASN A 118 -9.66 -10.08 -1.06
CA ASN A 118 -9.37 -11.50 -1.17
C ASN A 118 -10.58 -12.40 -0.94
N TYR A 119 -11.60 -11.90 -0.24
CA TYR A 119 -12.82 -12.66 0.02
C TYR A 119 -13.77 -12.64 -1.17
N LYS A 120 -13.81 -11.53 -1.90
CA LYS A 120 -14.63 -11.37 -3.10
C LYS A 120 -13.87 -11.65 -4.39
N SER A 121 -12.55 -11.78 -4.31
CA SER A 121 -11.66 -11.99 -5.46
C SER A 121 -11.82 -10.89 -6.53
N GLU A 122 -11.82 -9.64 -6.09
CA GLU A 122 -11.98 -8.50 -7.00
C GLU A 122 -11.22 -7.27 -6.49
N ASN A 123 -10.87 -6.38 -7.41
CA ASN A 123 -10.26 -5.10 -7.05
C ASN A 123 -11.33 -4.16 -6.48
N VAL A 124 -11.00 -3.54 -5.33
CA VAL A 124 -11.82 -2.48 -4.76
C VAL A 124 -11.54 -1.16 -5.48
N PHE A 125 -10.26 -0.87 -5.69
CA PHE A 125 -9.83 0.27 -6.50
C PHE A 125 -8.44 0.01 -7.09
N VAL A 126 -8.15 0.71 -8.18
CA VAL A 126 -6.85 0.74 -8.85
C VAL A 126 -6.64 2.17 -9.29
N LEU A 127 -5.90 2.96 -8.53
CA LEU A 127 -5.86 4.41 -8.70
C LEU A 127 -4.47 5.00 -8.41
N PRO A 128 -4.10 6.11 -9.05
CA PRO A 128 -2.97 6.90 -8.58
C PRO A 128 -3.29 7.50 -7.20
N ILE A 129 -2.25 7.85 -6.44
CA ILE A 129 -2.41 8.24 -5.03
C ILE A 129 -3.36 9.43 -4.85
N GLU A 130 -3.32 10.42 -5.72
CA GLU A 130 -4.19 11.59 -5.62
C GLU A 130 -5.65 11.22 -5.72
N LYS A 131 -5.96 10.23 -6.55
CA LYS A 131 -7.34 9.76 -6.73
C LYS A 131 -7.82 8.91 -5.56
N VAL A 132 -6.93 8.21 -4.89
CA VAL A 132 -7.28 7.49 -3.65
C VAL A 132 -7.67 8.49 -2.56
N ILE A 133 -6.86 9.52 -2.38
CA ILE A 133 -7.11 10.58 -1.40
C ILE A 133 -8.45 11.26 -1.70
N GLU A 134 -8.68 11.62 -2.95
CA GLU A 134 -9.92 12.27 -3.39
C GLU A 134 -11.14 11.40 -3.13
N LYS A 135 -11.04 10.11 -3.42
CA LYS A 135 -12.16 9.16 -3.27
C LYS A 135 -12.66 9.04 -1.83
N TYR A 136 -11.75 9.04 -0.85
CA TYR A 136 -12.09 8.76 0.54
C TYR A 136 -11.96 9.95 1.50
N ASN A 137 -11.40 11.05 1.04
CA ASN A 137 -11.06 12.19 1.91
C ASN A 137 -12.29 12.85 2.55
N ASN A 138 -13.45 12.74 1.93
CA ASN A 138 -14.69 13.32 2.47
C ASN A 138 -15.18 12.62 3.73
N GLU A 139 -14.74 11.39 3.97
CA GLU A 139 -15.17 10.59 5.11
C GLU A 139 -14.17 10.65 6.27
N MET A 140 -12.89 10.91 5.96
CA MET A 140 -11.81 10.84 6.94
C MET A 140 -10.77 11.92 6.65
N ASP A 141 -10.44 12.71 7.66
CA ASP A 141 -9.43 13.77 7.54
C ASP A 141 -8.06 13.25 7.99
N TYR A 142 -7.47 12.35 7.20
CA TYR A 142 -6.15 11.78 7.47
C TYR A 142 -5.11 12.30 6.49
N THR A 143 -5.05 13.62 6.38
CA THR A 143 -4.09 14.26 5.47
C THR A 143 -2.74 14.48 6.10
N ASP A 144 -2.63 14.38 7.43
CA ASP A 144 -1.38 14.57 8.14
C ASP A 144 -0.83 13.24 8.66
N TRP A 145 0.05 12.65 7.88
CA TRP A 145 0.72 11.40 8.24
C TRP A 145 1.49 11.50 9.56
N SER A 146 2.04 12.66 9.88
CA SER A 146 2.87 12.85 11.06
C SER A 146 2.12 12.56 12.36
N PHE A 147 0.78 12.68 12.35
CA PHE A 147 -0.07 12.34 13.48
C PHE A 147 0.18 10.91 13.98
N TYR A 148 0.27 9.96 13.07
CA TYR A 148 0.47 8.54 13.41
C TYR A 148 1.85 8.31 14.01
N ARG A 149 2.85 8.97 13.50
CA ARG A 149 4.22 8.84 14.00
C ARG A 149 4.34 9.36 15.43
N LEU A 150 3.63 10.43 15.75
CA LEU A 150 3.64 11.01 17.10
C LEU A 150 2.88 10.14 18.09
N ASN A 151 1.87 9.42 17.68
CA ASN A 151 1.00 8.63 18.55
C ASN A 151 1.41 7.17 18.69
N THR A 152 2.49 6.74 18.07
CA THR A 152 2.96 5.35 18.10
C THR A 152 4.18 5.12 18.97
N ASN A 153 4.66 6.14 19.62
CA ASN A 153 5.85 6.05 20.49
C ASN A 153 5.52 5.60 21.91
#